data_6791805a5d7ca10a9f92251bc4f8fca8
#
_entry.id   6791805a5d7ca10a9f92251bc4f8fca8
#
_cell.length_a   1.000
_cell.length_b   1.000
_cell.length_c   1.000
_cell.angle_alpha   90.00
_cell.angle_beta   90.00
_cell.angle_gamma   90.00
#
_symmetry.space_group_name_H-M   'P 1'
#
loop_
_entity.id
_entity.type
_entity.pdbx_description
1 polymer ?
#
loop_
_entity_poly.entity_id
_entity_poly.type
_entity_poly.pdbx_seq_one_letter_code
_entity_poly.pdbx_strand_id
1 'polypeptide(L)'
;MAWLGTKRIAFVPLYRTVTQPDPPDVIPADWNGDIMRRALNDPDATTGADRSLRAYIRAASSGRADLEATVMPMVTVNRKDVRLDDADMQQLAQRMRDQGFDAAAIVMLGGPGAGTGQEGGFLARFVMREKLGTWAMELMHVLTGFTDIRCRPGFTDCEGGVRDIGNFDEMAFNGGMHPTAYTKAAIQWLDASAIANHTGRIGGYDLHPVGLNQPPPSGKVAAVRIGSQVPYLMAEARLKVDQFESPSQLEPGIPSEGVIVYRVQTTDPLGHPQNNHIPLYLLTPTALTAGQSVVSDTDIAVTVTGSAPDGFSILVENRRAPFDHGQLLSYGDNGTPGNVSDPVVVGFGGWADFTALFAGGDRIYAVDQAGQLLSYGDNGNPGNVSNPVVVGFGGWGSFRALFAGGDRIYAVDQGGRLLSYGDSGTPGNVSDPVVVGFGGWGDFRALFAGGNRIYAVVR
;
A
#
# COMPACT_ATOMS: atom_id res chain seq x y z
N MET A 1 -11.40 5.20 -18.95
CA MET A 1 -10.29 5.49 -19.92
C MET A 1 -9.02 5.75 -19.14
N ALA A 2 -7.84 5.59 -19.72
CA ALA A 2 -6.58 5.90 -19.04
C ALA A 2 -5.98 7.20 -19.58
N TRP A 3 -5.46 8.05 -18.71
CA TRP A 3 -4.62 9.16 -19.15
C TRP A 3 -3.17 8.66 -19.23
N LEU A 4 -2.78 8.20 -20.42
CA LEU A 4 -1.43 7.77 -20.74
C LEU A 4 -0.86 8.61 -21.89
N GLY A 5 0.47 8.83 -21.85
CA GLY A 5 1.15 9.69 -22.82
C GLY A 5 0.73 11.15 -22.71
N THR A 6 1.13 11.93 -23.71
CA THR A 6 0.86 13.37 -23.74
C THR A 6 -0.55 13.65 -24.27
N LYS A 7 -1.31 14.44 -23.51
CA LYS A 7 -2.64 14.93 -23.89
C LYS A 7 -2.59 16.39 -24.27
N ARG A 8 -3.25 16.75 -25.37
CA ARG A 8 -3.36 18.13 -25.87
C ARG A 8 -4.59 18.79 -25.23
N ILE A 9 -4.36 19.79 -24.38
CA ILE A 9 -5.41 20.49 -23.65
C ILE A 9 -5.59 21.91 -24.18
N ALA A 10 -6.82 22.24 -24.58
CA ALA A 10 -7.21 23.60 -24.93
C ALA A 10 -7.65 24.35 -23.68
N PHE A 11 -6.91 25.35 -23.25
CA PHE A 11 -7.32 26.26 -22.16
C PHE A 11 -8.06 27.44 -22.76
N VAL A 12 -9.34 27.59 -22.42
CA VAL A 12 -10.21 28.63 -22.96
C VAL A 12 -10.53 29.67 -21.91
N PRO A 13 -9.90 30.85 -21.95
CA PRO A 13 -10.25 31.95 -21.06
C PRO A 13 -11.70 32.35 -21.29
N LEU A 14 -12.50 32.43 -20.22
CA LEU A 14 -13.90 32.81 -20.31
C LEU A 14 -14.17 34.06 -19.46
N TYR A 15 -14.55 35.13 -20.13
CA TYR A 15 -14.91 36.42 -19.55
C TYR A 15 -16.42 36.56 -19.36
N ARG A 16 -16.85 36.93 -18.14
CA ARG A 16 -18.26 37.20 -17.82
C ARG A 16 -18.50 38.69 -17.74
N THR A 17 -19.46 39.20 -18.50
CA THR A 17 -19.82 40.62 -18.51
C THR A 17 -20.96 40.97 -17.55
N VAL A 18 -21.35 40.04 -16.65
CA VAL A 18 -22.42 40.22 -15.70
C VAL A 18 -22.12 41.33 -14.67
N THR A 19 -23.06 42.20 -14.46
CA THR A 19 -22.89 43.37 -13.57
C THR A 19 -23.71 43.28 -12.28
N GLN A 20 -24.70 42.36 -12.21
CA GLN A 20 -25.61 42.24 -11.08
C GLN A 20 -25.99 40.76 -10.86
N PRO A 21 -25.96 40.24 -9.63
CA PRO A 21 -25.47 40.84 -8.40
C PRO A 21 -23.93 40.86 -8.29
N ASP A 22 -23.19 40.09 -9.13
CA ASP A 22 -21.75 40.06 -9.14
C ASP A 22 -21.18 41.14 -10.09
N PRO A 23 -20.09 41.82 -9.69
CA PRO A 23 -19.41 42.71 -10.63
C PRO A 23 -18.81 41.89 -11.81
N PRO A 24 -18.59 42.55 -12.98
CA PRO A 24 -17.87 41.94 -14.08
C PRO A 24 -16.49 41.42 -13.63
N ASP A 25 -16.02 40.34 -14.27
CA ASP A 25 -14.66 39.88 -14.07
C ASP A 25 -13.66 40.98 -14.50
N VAL A 26 -12.53 41.09 -13.79
CA VAL A 26 -11.45 42.01 -14.17
C VAL A 26 -10.39 41.20 -14.92
N ILE A 27 -10.21 41.52 -16.20
CA ILE A 27 -9.24 40.81 -17.07
C ILE A 27 -7.82 41.20 -16.67
N PRO A 28 -6.95 40.26 -16.24
CA PRO A 28 -5.52 40.51 -16.00
C PRO A 28 -4.80 40.96 -17.29
N ALA A 29 -3.73 41.78 -17.15
CA ALA A 29 -2.97 42.27 -18.26
C ALA A 29 -2.34 41.16 -19.11
N ASP A 30 -1.98 40.03 -18.50
CA ASP A 30 -1.41 38.86 -19.17
C ASP A 30 -2.11 37.55 -18.72
N TRP A 31 -3.42 37.51 -18.87
CA TRP A 31 -4.20 36.33 -18.47
C TRP A 31 -3.75 35.05 -19.19
N ASN A 32 -3.46 35.15 -20.48
CA ASN A 32 -2.98 34.00 -21.26
C ASN A 32 -1.63 33.49 -20.76
N GLY A 33 -0.70 34.38 -20.44
CA GLY A 33 0.57 34.02 -19.82
C GLY A 33 0.43 33.39 -18.45
N ASP A 34 -0.49 33.88 -17.62
CA ASP A 34 -0.79 33.31 -16.31
C ASP A 34 -1.35 31.88 -16.45
N ILE A 35 -2.25 31.64 -17.41
CA ILE A 35 -2.76 30.28 -17.69
C ILE A 35 -1.63 29.36 -18.15
N MET A 36 -0.81 29.80 -19.10
CA MET A 36 0.32 29.00 -19.60
C MET A 36 1.34 28.70 -18.52
N ARG A 37 1.66 29.67 -17.67
CA ARG A 37 2.57 29.49 -16.54
C ARG A 37 2.04 28.40 -15.62
N ARG A 38 0.78 28.52 -15.16
CA ARG A 38 0.16 27.56 -14.27
C ARG A 38 0.01 26.17 -14.90
N ALA A 39 -0.20 26.08 -16.19
CA ALA A 39 -0.31 24.81 -16.90
C ALA A 39 1.04 24.10 -17.07
N LEU A 40 2.12 24.82 -17.37
CA LEU A 40 3.36 24.23 -17.88
C LEU A 40 4.63 24.50 -17.05
N ASN A 41 4.71 25.63 -16.35
CA ASN A 41 5.92 26.02 -15.60
C ASN A 41 5.59 27.10 -14.57
N ASP A 42 5.21 26.70 -13.36
CA ASP A 42 4.80 27.58 -12.26
C ASP A 42 5.78 27.46 -11.07
N PRO A 43 6.94 28.13 -11.12
CA PRO A 43 7.94 28.01 -10.08
C PRO A 43 7.44 28.61 -8.75
N ASP A 44 7.54 27.84 -7.68
CA ASP A 44 7.29 28.29 -6.32
C ASP A 44 8.28 29.41 -5.96
N ALA A 45 7.75 30.52 -5.45
CA ALA A 45 8.56 31.71 -5.16
C ALA A 45 9.62 31.49 -4.07
N THR A 46 9.44 30.48 -3.21
CA THR A 46 10.34 30.21 -2.09
C THR A 46 11.36 29.12 -2.43
N THR A 47 10.90 28.04 -3.06
CA THR A 47 11.73 26.84 -3.32
C THR A 47 12.25 26.76 -4.75
N GLY A 48 11.64 27.50 -5.69
CA GLY A 48 11.91 27.39 -7.12
C GLY A 48 11.36 26.11 -7.76
N ALA A 49 10.73 25.23 -6.99
CA ALA A 49 10.15 23.98 -7.51
C ALA A 49 8.99 24.29 -8.45
N ASP A 50 8.92 23.57 -9.58
CA ASP A 50 7.83 23.72 -10.53
C ASP A 50 6.52 23.11 -9.97
N ARG A 51 5.55 23.98 -9.70
CA ARG A 51 4.21 23.62 -9.22
C ARG A 51 3.14 23.72 -10.32
N SER A 52 3.54 23.60 -11.57
CA SER A 52 2.59 23.58 -12.69
C SER A 52 1.77 22.30 -12.72
N LEU A 53 0.64 22.37 -13.42
CA LEU A 53 -0.21 21.20 -13.68
C LEU A 53 0.58 20.07 -14.38
N ARG A 54 1.43 20.43 -15.34
CA ARG A 54 2.28 19.46 -16.03
C ARG A 54 3.25 18.75 -15.09
N ALA A 55 3.90 19.50 -14.21
CA ALA A 55 4.83 18.96 -13.22
C ALA A 55 4.08 18.00 -12.27
N TYR A 56 2.88 18.38 -11.82
CA TYR A 56 2.02 17.52 -11.00
C TYR A 56 1.66 16.21 -11.72
N ILE A 57 1.12 16.30 -12.93
CA ILE A 57 0.69 15.12 -13.69
C ILE A 57 1.86 14.16 -13.93
N ARG A 58 3.03 14.67 -14.27
CA ARG A 58 4.24 13.87 -14.45
C ARG A 58 4.67 13.19 -13.15
N ALA A 59 4.70 13.92 -12.05
CA ALA A 59 5.07 13.39 -10.75
C ALA A 59 4.06 12.32 -10.28
N ALA A 60 2.76 12.64 -10.29
CA ALA A 60 1.70 11.75 -9.83
C ALA A 60 1.59 10.45 -10.64
N SER A 61 1.92 10.52 -11.94
CA SER A 61 1.85 9.37 -12.87
C SER A 61 3.17 8.61 -13.03
N SER A 62 4.25 9.01 -12.35
CA SER A 62 5.60 8.50 -12.57
C SER A 62 6.03 8.62 -14.05
N GLY A 63 5.69 9.75 -14.68
CA GLY A 63 5.99 10.05 -16.07
C GLY A 63 5.14 9.34 -17.11
N ARG A 64 4.13 8.55 -16.71
CA ARG A 64 3.24 7.84 -17.64
C ARG A 64 2.26 8.77 -18.36
N ALA A 65 1.91 9.89 -17.74
CA ALA A 65 1.04 10.93 -18.28
C ALA A 65 1.79 12.26 -18.40
N ASP A 66 1.41 13.02 -19.40
CA ASP A 66 1.92 14.37 -19.66
C ASP A 66 0.83 15.21 -20.33
N LEU A 67 1.05 16.52 -20.45
CA LEU A 67 0.15 17.39 -21.18
C LEU A 67 0.91 18.44 -22.02
N GLU A 68 0.27 18.83 -23.11
CA GLU A 68 0.55 20.01 -23.89
C GLU A 68 -0.62 21.00 -23.72
N ALA A 69 -0.29 22.26 -23.47
CA ALA A 69 -1.28 23.30 -23.27
C ALA A 69 -1.29 24.28 -24.46
N THR A 70 -2.49 24.65 -24.87
CA THR A 70 -2.70 25.73 -25.83
C THR A 70 -3.78 26.66 -25.26
N VAL A 71 -3.47 27.96 -25.13
CA VAL A 71 -4.46 28.94 -24.73
C VAL A 71 -5.20 29.43 -25.98
N MET A 72 -6.51 29.27 -25.95
CA MET A 72 -7.42 29.63 -27.04
C MET A 72 -7.86 31.09 -26.95
N PRO A 73 -8.41 31.67 -28.01
CA PRO A 73 -9.05 32.98 -27.93
C PRO A 73 -10.12 33.05 -26.84
N MET A 74 -10.16 34.17 -26.12
CA MET A 74 -11.12 34.38 -25.04
C MET A 74 -12.56 34.33 -25.54
N VAL A 75 -13.41 33.64 -24.77
CA VAL A 75 -14.84 33.60 -24.99
C VAL A 75 -15.52 34.56 -24.00
N THR A 76 -16.48 35.35 -24.50
CA THR A 76 -17.25 36.28 -23.68
C THR A 76 -18.68 35.80 -23.54
N VAL A 77 -19.19 35.79 -22.30
CA VAL A 77 -20.60 35.44 -22.00
C VAL A 77 -21.26 36.50 -21.13
N ASN A 78 -22.55 36.73 -21.36
CA ASN A 78 -23.33 37.65 -20.54
C ASN A 78 -24.31 36.88 -19.63
N ARG A 79 -23.73 36.05 -18.76
CA ARG A 79 -24.47 35.31 -17.73
C ARG A 79 -23.56 35.01 -16.54
N LYS A 80 -24.19 34.85 -15.36
CA LYS A 80 -23.48 34.53 -14.12
C LYS A 80 -22.99 33.08 -14.10
N ASP A 81 -23.91 32.18 -14.37
CA ASP A 81 -23.63 30.75 -14.30
C ASP A 81 -23.26 30.22 -15.69
N VAL A 82 -22.12 29.51 -15.73
CA VAL A 82 -21.63 28.83 -16.93
C VAL A 82 -21.65 27.34 -16.64
N ARG A 83 -22.53 26.63 -17.28
CA ARG A 83 -22.65 25.18 -17.14
C ARG A 83 -21.97 24.49 -18.31
N LEU A 84 -21.33 23.34 -18.06
CA LEU A 84 -20.65 22.59 -19.12
C LEU A 84 -21.63 22.00 -20.13
N ASP A 85 -22.89 21.79 -19.75
CA ASP A 85 -23.96 21.29 -20.62
C ASP A 85 -24.68 22.41 -21.43
N ASP A 86 -24.31 23.68 -21.24
CA ASP A 86 -24.85 24.77 -22.05
C ASP A 86 -24.50 24.57 -23.53
N ALA A 87 -25.44 24.92 -24.43
CA ALA A 87 -25.29 24.67 -25.87
C ALA A 87 -24.05 25.33 -26.50
N ASP A 88 -23.70 26.55 -26.06
CA ASP A 88 -22.49 27.26 -26.53
C ASP A 88 -21.20 26.59 -26.00
N MET A 89 -21.22 26.04 -24.80
CA MET A 89 -20.08 25.27 -24.26
C MET A 89 -19.92 23.94 -25.01
N GLN A 90 -21.01 23.27 -25.37
CA GLN A 90 -20.95 22.05 -26.17
C GLN A 90 -20.48 22.33 -27.62
N GLN A 91 -20.88 23.46 -28.20
CA GLN A 91 -20.36 23.90 -29.51
C GLN A 91 -18.85 24.24 -29.43
N LEU A 92 -18.40 24.84 -28.32
CA LEU A 92 -17.00 25.10 -28.08
C LEU A 92 -16.23 23.78 -27.96
N ALA A 93 -16.74 22.81 -27.18
CA ALA A 93 -16.15 21.48 -27.06
C ALA A 93 -16.00 20.80 -28.43
N GLN A 94 -17.04 20.87 -29.26
CA GLN A 94 -16.98 20.27 -30.62
C GLN A 94 -15.87 20.93 -31.46
N ARG A 95 -15.78 22.27 -31.48
CA ARG A 95 -14.70 22.96 -32.20
C ARG A 95 -13.31 22.54 -31.73
N MET A 96 -13.10 22.32 -30.42
CA MET A 96 -11.81 21.89 -29.90
C MET A 96 -11.51 20.44 -30.30
N ARG A 97 -12.51 19.54 -30.27
CA ARG A 97 -12.36 18.17 -30.80
C ARG A 97 -11.96 18.17 -32.27
N ASP A 98 -12.59 19.01 -33.09
CA ASP A 98 -12.30 19.11 -34.52
C ASP A 98 -10.88 19.62 -34.79
N GLN A 99 -10.28 20.36 -33.83
CA GLN A 99 -8.87 20.78 -33.84
C GLN A 99 -7.92 19.73 -33.27
N GLY A 100 -8.40 18.57 -32.82
CA GLY A 100 -7.62 17.44 -32.32
C GLY A 100 -7.12 17.61 -30.89
N PHE A 101 -7.81 18.38 -30.06
CA PHE A 101 -7.56 18.38 -28.61
C PHE A 101 -8.18 17.17 -27.93
N ASP A 102 -7.56 16.69 -26.87
CA ASP A 102 -8.07 15.58 -26.04
C ASP A 102 -9.09 16.07 -24.99
N ALA A 103 -8.95 17.31 -24.53
CA ALA A 103 -9.87 17.97 -23.61
C ALA A 103 -9.85 19.49 -23.77
N ALA A 104 -10.88 20.17 -23.27
CA ALA A 104 -10.88 21.63 -23.13
C ALA A 104 -11.21 22.03 -21.70
N ALA A 105 -10.43 22.97 -21.18
CA ALA A 105 -10.55 23.55 -19.86
C ALA A 105 -11.04 24.99 -19.94
N ILE A 106 -12.23 25.25 -19.47
CA ILE A 106 -12.78 26.60 -19.35
C ILE A 106 -12.19 27.28 -18.13
N VAL A 107 -11.38 28.32 -18.32
CA VAL A 107 -10.73 29.06 -17.24
C VAL A 107 -11.45 30.36 -16.99
N MET A 108 -12.10 30.49 -15.82
CA MET A 108 -12.79 31.70 -15.39
C MET A 108 -11.92 32.51 -14.44
N LEU A 109 -12.12 33.85 -14.39
CA LEU A 109 -11.43 34.71 -13.44
C LEU A 109 -12.02 34.64 -12.04
N GLY A 110 -13.33 34.51 -11.95
CA GLY A 110 -14.10 34.39 -10.72
C GLY A 110 -15.42 33.69 -10.96
N GLY A 111 -16.18 33.50 -9.88
CA GLY A 111 -17.51 32.86 -9.94
C GLY A 111 -17.77 31.96 -8.76
N PRO A 112 -19.00 31.47 -8.61
CA PRO A 112 -19.33 30.53 -7.56
C PRO A 112 -18.77 29.15 -7.85
N GLY A 113 -18.25 28.52 -6.81
CA GLY A 113 -17.88 27.11 -6.78
C GLY A 113 -16.45 26.80 -7.25
N ALA A 114 -16.02 25.65 -6.80
CA ALA A 114 -14.81 24.99 -7.26
C ALA A 114 -14.96 24.52 -8.73
N GLY A 115 -13.99 23.79 -9.24
CA GLY A 115 -14.04 23.22 -10.56
C GLY A 115 -15.24 22.28 -10.81
N THR A 116 -15.39 21.88 -12.04
CA THR A 116 -16.32 20.83 -12.49
C THR A 116 -15.74 20.19 -13.75
N GLY A 117 -15.56 18.88 -13.76
CA GLY A 117 -15.17 18.08 -14.92
C GLY A 117 -16.29 17.13 -15.33
N GLN A 118 -16.47 16.96 -16.63
CA GLN A 118 -17.38 15.94 -17.17
C GLN A 118 -16.68 14.58 -17.10
N GLU A 119 -17.09 13.69 -16.21
CA GLU A 119 -16.50 12.34 -16.07
C GLU A 119 -16.53 11.59 -17.42
N GLY A 120 -15.35 11.25 -17.94
CA GLY A 120 -15.19 10.63 -19.25
C GLY A 120 -15.65 11.47 -20.43
N GLY A 121 -15.88 12.79 -20.20
CA GLY A 121 -16.35 13.74 -21.20
C GLY A 121 -15.22 14.46 -21.94
N PHE A 122 -15.39 15.78 -22.12
CA PHE A 122 -14.40 16.60 -22.83
C PHE A 122 -14.12 17.95 -22.17
N LEU A 123 -15.06 18.47 -21.40
CA LEU A 123 -14.96 19.81 -20.80
C LEU A 123 -14.67 19.71 -19.31
N ALA A 124 -13.70 20.49 -18.87
CA ALA A 124 -13.51 20.91 -17.49
C ALA A 124 -13.75 22.41 -17.37
N ARG A 125 -14.12 22.88 -16.18
CA ARG A 125 -14.24 24.30 -15.82
C ARG A 125 -13.63 24.53 -14.47
N PHE A 126 -12.80 25.54 -14.32
CA PHE A 126 -12.25 25.96 -13.04
C PHE A 126 -11.96 27.47 -13.03
N VAL A 127 -11.76 28.02 -11.84
CA VAL A 127 -11.43 29.43 -11.66
C VAL A 127 -9.91 29.57 -11.63
N MET A 128 -9.40 30.67 -12.22
CA MET A 128 -7.95 30.89 -12.34
C MET A 128 -7.19 30.80 -11.01
N ARG A 129 -7.76 31.31 -9.94
CA ARG A 129 -7.17 31.34 -8.58
C ARG A 129 -7.41 30.11 -7.74
N GLU A 130 -8.11 29.10 -8.28
CA GLU A 130 -8.29 27.84 -7.57
C GLU A 130 -6.95 27.13 -7.35
N LYS A 131 -6.93 26.20 -6.40
CA LYS A 131 -5.78 25.35 -6.13
C LYS A 131 -5.38 24.55 -7.38
N LEU A 132 -4.12 24.19 -7.47
CA LEU A 132 -3.63 23.33 -8.53
C LEU A 132 -4.36 21.98 -8.56
N GLY A 133 -4.62 21.43 -7.38
CA GLY A 133 -5.39 20.20 -7.23
C GLY A 133 -6.76 20.28 -7.90
N THR A 134 -7.47 21.42 -7.82
CA THR A 134 -8.74 21.59 -8.55
C THR A 134 -8.54 21.42 -10.06
N TRP A 135 -7.49 22.01 -10.63
CA TRP A 135 -7.21 21.87 -12.05
C TRP A 135 -6.89 20.42 -12.43
N ALA A 136 -6.10 19.75 -11.60
CA ALA A 136 -5.74 18.35 -11.79
C ALA A 136 -6.95 17.42 -11.69
N MET A 137 -7.73 17.54 -10.61
CA MET A 137 -8.93 16.73 -10.36
C MET A 137 -9.92 16.82 -11.52
N GLU A 138 -10.26 18.05 -11.96
CA GLU A 138 -11.26 18.23 -13.01
C GLU A 138 -10.80 17.67 -14.37
N LEU A 139 -9.50 17.76 -14.69
CA LEU A 139 -8.96 17.14 -15.90
C LEU A 139 -8.84 15.62 -15.75
N MET A 140 -8.60 15.10 -14.55
CA MET A 140 -8.64 13.65 -14.29
C MET A 140 -10.05 13.11 -14.51
N HIS A 141 -11.11 13.78 -14.04
CA HIS A 141 -12.50 13.42 -14.37
C HIS A 141 -12.71 13.30 -15.86
N VAL A 142 -12.30 14.31 -16.61
CA VAL A 142 -12.50 14.37 -18.09
C VAL A 142 -11.73 13.27 -18.80
N LEU A 143 -10.44 13.12 -18.50
CA LEU A 143 -9.54 12.27 -19.29
C LEU A 143 -9.56 10.81 -18.88
N THR A 144 -9.97 10.50 -17.64
CA THR A 144 -9.99 9.13 -17.13
C THR A 144 -11.39 8.59 -16.89
N GLY A 145 -12.36 9.47 -16.63
CA GLY A 145 -13.71 9.11 -16.19
C GLY A 145 -13.77 8.71 -14.72
N PHE A 146 -12.68 8.86 -13.97
CA PHE A 146 -12.67 8.55 -12.54
C PHE A 146 -13.52 9.57 -11.77
N THR A 147 -14.32 9.10 -10.80
CA THR A 147 -15.25 9.95 -10.04
C THR A 147 -14.62 10.52 -8.78
N ASP A 148 -15.31 11.46 -8.13
CA ASP A 148 -15.00 11.89 -6.76
C ASP A 148 -15.22 10.75 -5.76
N ILE A 149 -14.23 10.51 -4.90
CA ILE A 149 -14.28 9.49 -3.85
C ILE A 149 -14.42 10.08 -2.44
N ARG A 150 -14.89 11.33 -2.35
CA ARG A 150 -15.12 12.03 -1.10
C ARG A 150 -16.51 11.78 -0.51
N CYS A 151 -16.64 12.06 0.78
CA CYS A 151 -17.92 12.11 1.47
C CYS A 151 -18.87 13.14 0.85
N ARG A 152 -20.13 12.74 0.67
CA ARG A 152 -21.23 13.61 0.21
C ARG A 152 -22.48 13.35 1.03
N PRO A 153 -23.38 14.34 1.17
CA PRO A 153 -24.70 14.12 1.78
C PRO A 153 -25.43 12.95 1.09
N GLY A 154 -26.06 12.07 1.87
CA GLY A 154 -26.75 10.89 1.38
C GLY A 154 -25.90 9.61 1.32
N PHE A 155 -24.60 9.69 1.63
CA PHE A 155 -23.80 8.49 1.84
C PHE A 155 -23.92 8.00 3.30
N THR A 156 -24.37 6.76 3.47
CA THR A 156 -24.60 6.16 4.78
C THR A 156 -23.36 6.20 5.69
N ASP A 157 -22.18 5.97 5.10
CA ASP A 157 -20.92 6.00 5.85
C ASP A 157 -20.60 7.39 6.40
N CYS A 158 -20.83 8.44 5.59
CA CYS A 158 -20.55 9.82 5.98
C CYS A 158 -21.48 10.31 7.08
N GLU A 159 -22.76 9.92 7.01
CA GLU A 159 -23.75 10.20 8.07
C GLU A 159 -23.41 9.43 9.36
N GLY A 160 -22.81 8.25 9.24
CA GLY A 160 -22.28 7.44 10.34
C GLY A 160 -20.96 7.93 10.93
N GLY A 161 -20.39 9.05 10.42
CA GLY A 161 -19.16 9.64 10.92
C GLY A 161 -17.88 8.94 10.42
N VAL A 162 -17.97 8.09 9.41
CA VAL A 162 -16.81 7.48 8.74
C VAL A 162 -16.05 8.57 7.98
N ARG A 163 -14.73 8.52 8.04
CA ARG A 163 -13.85 9.45 7.33
C ARG A 163 -13.53 8.88 5.95
N ASP A 164 -13.76 9.68 4.92
CA ASP A 164 -13.23 9.37 3.59
C ASP A 164 -11.69 9.38 3.58
N ILE A 165 -11.09 9.08 2.43
CA ILE A 165 -9.64 9.06 2.25
C ILE A 165 -9.01 10.46 2.40
N GLY A 166 -9.78 11.53 2.26
CA GLY A 166 -9.41 12.92 2.49
C GLY A 166 -8.15 13.35 1.75
N ASN A 167 -7.30 14.09 2.46
CA ASN A 167 -6.05 14.63 1.92
C ASN A 167 -4.98 13.57 1.61
N PHE A 168 -5.32 12.30 1.51
CA PHE A 168 -4.43 11.26 0.99
C PHE A 168 -4.74 10.91 -0.47
N ASP A 169 -5.78 11.47 -1.06
CA ASP A 169 -6.09 11.26 -2.48
C ASP A 169 -6.63 12.52 -3.13
N GLU A 170 -6.06 12.90 -4.28
CA GLU A 170 -6.49 14.06 -5.05
C GLU A 170 -7.97 13.99 -5.44
N MET A 171 -8.51 12.81 -5.75
CA MET A 171 -9.90 12.63 -6.14
C MET A 171 -10.89 12.66 -4.96
N ALA A 172 -10.39 12.68 -3.72
CA ALA A 172 -11.19 12.93 -2.52
C ALA A 172 -11.13 14.39 -2.08
N PHE A 173 -9.96 15.01 -2.20
CA PHE A 173 -9.73 16.38 -1.76
C PHE A 173 -8.72 17.06 -2.69
N ASN A 174 -9.17 18.07 -3.43
CA ASN A 174 -8.41 18.84 -4.42
C ASN A 174 -7.27 19.68 -3.82
N GLY A 175 -6.36 19.05 -3.12
CA GLY A 175 -5.27 19.68 -2.38
C GLY A 175 -3.89 19.54 -3.03
N GLY A 176 -3.82 19.01 -4.25
CA GLY A 176 -2.57 18.88 -5.01
C GLY A 176 -1.68 17.71 -4.56
N MET A 177 -2.16 16.81 -3.66
CA MET A 177 -1.42 15.60 -3.29
C MET A 177 -1.55 14.50 -4.34
N HIS A 178 -0.64 13.53 -4.31
CA HIS A 178 -0.74 12.38 -5.22
C HIS A 178 -1.95 11.51 -4.92
N PRO A 179 -2.60 10.92 -5.94
CA PRO A 179 -3.63 9.91 -5.73
C PRO A 179 -3.09 8.67 -4.99
N THR A 180 -3.98 7.96 -4.31
CA THR A 180 -3.66 6.66 -3.68
C THR A 180 -3.26 5.60 -4.70
N ALA A 181 -2.68 4.49 -4.22
CA ALA A 181 -2.39 3.33 -5.07
C ALA A 181 -3.64 2.78 -5.76
N TYR A 182 -4.80 2.82 -5.10
CA TYR A 182 -6.08 2.43 -5.70
C TYR A 182 -6.41 3.30 -6.91
N THR A 183 -6.44 4.62 -6.73
CA THR A 183 -6.76 5.56 -7.80
C THR A 183 -5.74 5.50 -8.94
N LYS A 184 -4.43 5.48 -8.61
CA LYS A 184 -3.37 5.34 -9.62
C LYS A 184 -3.49 4.05 -10.44
N ALA A 185 -3.81 2.92 -9.80
CA ALA A 185 -4.00 1.65 -10.50
C ALA A 185 -5.25 1.69 -11.40
N ALA A 186 -6.34 2.27 -10.91
CA ALA A 186 -7.59 2.40 -11.66
C ALA A 186 -7.43 3.22 -12.96
N ILE A 187 -6.64 4.31 -12.90
CA ILE A 187 -6.36 5.17 -14.07
C ILE A 187 -5.07 4.78 -14.82
N GLN A 188 -4.45 3.65 -14.45
CA GLN A 188 -3.25 3.06 -15.06
C GLN A 188 -1.95 3.88 -14.86
N TRP A 189 -1.90 4.72 -13.84
CA TRP A 189 -0.67 5.42 -13.43
C TRP A 189 0.24 4.55 -12.55
N LEU A 190 -0.29 3.44 -12.04
CA LEU A 190 0.44 2.41 -11.31
C LEU A 190 0.15 1.04 -11.92
N ASP A 191 1.19 0.21 -12.10
CA ASP A 191 0.99 -1.17 -12.55
C ASP A 191 0.33 -2.02 -11.46
N ALA A 192 -0.61 -2.87 -11.85
CA ALA A 192 -1.24 -3.81 -10.92
C ALA A 192 -0.22 -4.76 -10.25
N SER A 193 0.88 -5.08 -10.95
CA SER A 193 1.99 -5.88 -10.40
C SER A 193 2.75 -5.20 -9.26
N ALA A 194 2.63 -3.89 -9.11
CA ALA A 194 3.20 -3.15 -7.99
C ALA A 194 2.34 -3.26 -6.71
N ILE A 195 1.17 -3.90 -6.78
CA ILE A 195 0.28 -4.14 -5.66
C ILE A 195 0.33 -5.62 -5.31
N ALA A 196 0.83 -5.95 -4.11
CA ALA A 196 0.79 -7.31 -3.59
C ALA A 196 -0.64 -7.71 -3.18
N ASN A 197 -1.01 -8.97 -3.36
CA ASN A 197 -2.27 -9.51 -2.87
C ASN A 197 -2.00 -10.40 -1.65
N HIS A 198 -2.57 -10.02 -0.51
CA HIS A 198 -2.54 -10.81 0.71
C HIS A 198 -3.88 -11.54 0.90
N THR A 199 -3.83 -12.87 0.88
CA THR A 199 -5.01 -13.73 1.08
C THR A 199 -4.82 -14.73 2.21
N GLY A 200 -3.58 -14.90 2.69
CA GLY A 200 -3.22 -15.80 3.76
C GLY A 200 -3.58 -15.27 5.16
N ARG A 201 -3.14 -16.00 6.19
CA ARG A 201 -3.33 -15.60 7.57
C ARG A 201 -2.36 -14.49 7.99
N ILE A 202 -1.10 -14.56 7.58
CA ILE A 202 -0.06 -13.60 7.95
C ILE A 202 0.93 -13.39 6.81
N GLY A 203 1.44 -12.18 6.66
CA GLY A 203 2.45 -11.83 5.65
C GLY A 203 3.15 -10.54 5.97
N GLY A 204 4.46 -10.50 5.73
CA GLY A 204 5.29 -9.30 5.84
C GLY A 204 5.50 -8.65 4.46
N TYR A 205 5.51 -7.32 4.39
CA TYR A 205 5.69 -6.57 3.17
C TYR A 205 6.53 -5.32 3.41
N ASP A 206 7.40 -5.01 2.45
CA ASP A 206 8.11 -3.74 2.40
C ASP A 206 7.41 -2.80 1.41
N LEU A 207 6.90 -1.68 1.93
CA LEU A 207 6.16 -0.69 1.17
C LEU A 207 7.09 0.39 0.62
N HIS A 208 6.95 0.66 -0.68
CA HIS A 208 7.56 1.80 -1.36
C HIS A 208 6.55 2.95 -1.43
N PRO A 209 6.91 4.19 -1.05
CA PRO A 209 5.96 5.30 -1.03
C PRO A 209 5.31 5.55 -2.40
N VAL A 210 4.00 5.63 -2.42
CA VAL A 210 3.20 5.82 -3.65
C VAL A 210 3.48 7.16 -4.34
N GLY A 211 3.92 8.16 -3.58
CA GLY A 211 4.30 9.48 -4.09
C GLY A 211 5.63 9.52 -4.84
N LEU A 212 6.52 8.53 -4.67
CA LEU A 212 7.80 8.50 -5.38
C LEU A 212 7.60 8.32 -6.88
N ASN A 213 8.29 9.16 -7.66
CA ASN A 213 8.25 9.14 -9.13
C ASN A 213 9.13 8.01 -9.71
N GLN A 214 9.06 6.82 -9.12
CA GLN A 214 9.80 5.62 -9.53
C GLN A 214 8.98 4.37 -9.20
N PRO A 215 9.07 3.31 -10.00
CA PRO A 215 8.46 2.04 -9.65
C PRO A 215 9.12 1.45 -8.38
N PRO A 216 8.39 0.66 -7.59
CA PRO A 216 8.98 -0.03 -6.45
C PRO A 216 10.21 -0.85 -6.85
N PRO A 217 11.32 -0.76 -6.12
CA PRO A 217 12.49 -1.60 -6.34
C PRO A 217 12.18 -3.07 -6.04
N SER A 218 13.05 -3.96 -6.48
CA SER A 218 12.90 -5.40 -6.22
C SER A 218 12.73 -5.68 -4.72
N GLY A 219 11.74 -6.50 -4.38
CA GLY A 219 11.40 -6.84 -2.99
C GLY A 219 10.45 -5.86 -2.31
N LYS A 220 10.15 -4.70 -2.90
CA LYS A 220 9.15 -3.74 -2.38
C LYS A 220 7.90 -3.69 -3.25
N VAL A 221 6.80 -3.26 -2.65
CA VAL A 221 5.52 -3.06 -3.33
C VAL A 221 4.98 -1.65 -3.05
N ALA A 222 4.18 -1.09 -3.96
CA ALA A 222 3.55 0.21 -3.75
C ALA A 222 2.42 0.13 -2.72
N ALA A 223 1.69 -0.97 -2.72
CA ALA A 223 0.59 -1.22 -1.78
C ALA A 223 0.36 -2.72 -1.58
N VAL A 224 -0.37 -3.06 -0.53
CA VAL A 224 -0.87 -4.41 -0.28
C VAL A 224 -2.40 -4.37 -0.31
N ARG A 225 -3.00 -5.15 -1.19
CA ARG A 225 -4.43 -5.48 -1.16
C ARG A 225 -4.65 -6.66 -0.24
N ILE A 226 -5.52 -6.50 0.74
CA ILE A 226 -5.80 -7.52 1.77
C ILE A 226 -7.24 -7.99 1.61
N GLY A 227 -7.39 -9.21 1.12
CA GLY A 227 -8.66 -9.81 0.75
C GLY A 227 -8.93 -9.82 -0.76
N SER A 228 -9.72 -10.79 -1.21
CA SER A 228 -9.99 -11.03 -2.64
C SER A 228 -11.30 -10.41 -3.13
N GLN A 229 -12.25 -10.16 -2.23
CA GLN A 229 -13.58 -9.65 -2.54
C GLN A 229 -13.81 -8.26 -1.95
N VAL A 230 -14.67 -7.47 -2.59
CA VAL A 230 -15.16 -6.19 -2.04
C VAL A 230 -16.19 -6.48 -0.93
N PRO A 231 -16.08 -5.84 0.24
CA PRO A 231 -15.04 -4.89 0.63
C PRO A 231 -13.71 -5.56 0.98
N TYR A 232 -12.59 -4.91 0.61
CA TYR A 232 -11.24 -5.34 0.98
C TYR A 232 -10.44 -4.16 1.54
N LEU A 233 -9.30 -4.44 2.18
CA LEU A 233 -8.41 -3.39 2.67
C LEU A 233 -7.25 -3.15 1.71
N MET A 234 -6.74 -1.93 1.73
CA MET A 234 -5.45 -1.58 1.16
C MET A 234 -4.57 -0.90 2.19
N ALA A 235 -3.27 -1.21 2.13
CA ALA A 235 -2.24 -0.55 2.93
C ALA A 235 -1.18 -0.01 1.98
N GLU A 236 -0.78 1.27 2.15
CA GLU A 236 0.24 1.92 1.34
C GLU A 236 1.06 2.91 2.17
N ALA A 237 2.31 3.13 1.76
CA ALA A 237 3.19 4.11 2.39
C ALA A 237 3.00 5.51 1.79
N ARG A 238 2.94 6.52 2.66
CA ARG A 238 2.90 7.94 2.29
C ARG A 238 4.06 8.69 2.93
N LEU A 239 4.84 9.38 2.13
CA LEU A 239 5.93 10.27 2.57
C LEU A 239 5.84 11.59 1.81
N LYS A 240 6.33 12.67 2.39
CA LYS A 240 6.44 13.99 1.75
C LYS A 240 7.65 14.03 0.81
N VAL A 241 7.56 13.25 -0.25
CA VAL A 241 8.67 12.97 -1.19
C VAL A 241 8.95 14.08 -2.19
N ASP A 242 7.98 14.96 -2.42
CA ASP A 242 8.10 16.06 -3.36
C ASP A 242 7.29 17.31 -2.92
N GLN A 243 7.27 18.33 -3.78
CA GLN A 243 6.55 19.59 -3.53
C GLN A 243 5.02 19.42 -3.48
N PHE A 244 4.46 18.33 -3.98
CA PHE A 244 3.01 18.09 -4.03
C PHE A 244 2.53 17.36 -2.77
N GLU A 245 3.31 16.42 -2.26
CA GLU A 245 3.03 15.75 -0.99
C GLU A 245 3.36 16.64 0.24
N SER A 246 4.22 17.64 0.06
CA SER A 246 4.60 18.59 1.11
C SER A 246 3.65 19.78 1.16
N PRO A 247 3.33 20.31 2.37
CA PRO A 247 2.46 21.48 2.49
C PRO A 247 3.13 22.72 1.90
N SER A 248 2.31 23.59 1.32
CA SER A 248 2.70 24.91 0.81
C SER A 248 1.73 25.99 1.33
N GLN A 249 1.93 27.25 0.90
CA GLN A 249 0.98 28.31 1.23
C GLN A 249 -0.41 28.09 0.64
N LEU A 250 -0.50 27.41 -0.50
CA LEU A 250 -1.74 27.21 -1.24
C LEU A 250 -2.31 25.80 -1.11
N GLU A 251 -1.45 24.79 -0.94
CA GLU A 251 -1.83 23.38 -0.94
C GLU A 251 -1.42 22.72 0.39
N PRO A 252 -2.29 21.95 1.05
CA PRO A 252 -2.02 21.37 2.36
C PRO A 252 -1.01 20.21 2.33
N GLY A 253 -0.81 19.56 1.17
CA GLY A 253 -0.08 18.31 1.09
C GLY A 253 -0.76 17.16 1.86
N ILE A 254 -0.05 16.05 2.07
CA ILE A 254 -0.56 14.96 2.89
C ILE A 254 -0.56 15.32 4.38
N PRO A 255 -1.57 14.86 5.16
CA PRO A 255 -1.70 15.21 6.57
C PRO A 255 -0.57 14.70 7.45
N SER A 256 -0.07 13.48 7.16
CA SER A 256 0.97 12.81 7.94
C SER A 256 1.72 11.81 7.09
N GLU A 257 2.96 11.52 7.49
CA GLU A 257 3.79 10.46 6.91
C GLU A 257 3.60 9.15 7.67
N GLY A 258 3.65 8.03 6.96
CA GLY A 258 3.46 6.70 7.51
C GLY A 258 2.71 5.77 6.58
N VAL A 259 2.10 4.75 7.14
CA VAL A 259 1.25 3.80 6.42
C VAL A 259 -0.22 4.15 6.61
N ILE A 260 -0.93 4.39 5.53
CA ILE A 260 -2.40 4.49 5.57
C ILE A 260 -3.01 3.14 5.28
N VAL A 261 -4.08 2.84 6.03
CA VAL A 261 -4.90 1.64 5.80
C VAL A 261 -6.32 2.11 5.54
N TYR A 262 -6.86 1.71 4.40
CA TYR A 262 -8.20 2.10 3.98
C TYR A 262 -8.98 0.93 3.41
N ARG A 263 -10.30 1.04 3.48
CA ARG A 263 -11.24 0.07 2.92
C ARG A 263 -11.69 0.52 1.54
N VAL A 264 -11.72 -0.42 0.60
CA VAL A 264 -12.30 -0.27 -0.73
C VAL A 264 -13.67 -0.94 -0.73
N GLN A 265 -14.72 -0.17 -1.05
CA GLN A 265 -16.12 -0.62 -1.00
C GLN A 265 -16.81 -0.68 -2.36
N THR A 266 -16.09 -0.40 -3.43
CA THR A 266 -16.65 -0.44 -4.78
C THR A 266 -15.97 -1.49 -5.65
N THR A 267 -16.74 -2.13 -6.52
CA THR A 267 -16.24 -2.97 -7.62
C THR A 267 -16.06 -2.18 -8.91
N ASP A 268 -16.54 -0.93 -8.95
CA ASP A 268 -16.40 -0.07 -10.11
C ASP A 268 -14.96 0.43 -10.25
N PRO A 269 -14.28 0.14 -11.38
CA PRO A 269 -12.89 0.54 -11.57
C PRO A 269 -12.70 2.06 -11.69
N LEU A 270 -13.76 2.82 -11.89
CA LEU A 270 -13.74 4.28 -11.94
C LEU A 270 -14.09 4.94 -10.60
N GLY A 271 -14.25 4.14 -9.55
CA GLY A 271 -14.49 4.63 -8.19
C GLY A 271 -15.93 5.05 -7.91
N HIS A 272 -16.91 4.75 -8.80
CA HIS A 272 -18.29 5.13 -8.52
C HIS A 272 -18.83 4.45 -7.24
N PRO A 273 -19.55 5.19 -6.40
CA PRO A 273 -20.13 4.66 -5.18
C PRO A 273 -21.17 3.59 -5.47
N GLN A 274 -21.23 2.58 -4.61
CA GLN A 274 -22.20 1.50 -4.68
C GLN A 274 -23.02 1.46 -3.40
N ASN A 275 -24.33 1.26 -3.53
CA ASN A 275 -25.25 1.15 -2.38
C ASN A 275 -25.17 2.34 -1.40
N ASN A 276 -24.90 3.55 -1.87
CA ASN A 276 -24.70 4.77 -1.07
C ASN A 276 -23.52 4.68 -0.07
N HIS A 277 -22.53 3.83 -0.34
CA HIS A 277 -21.27 3.81 0.38
C HIS A 277 -20.20 4.63 -0.34
N ILE A 278 -19.34 5.30 0.42
CA ILE A 278 -18.15 5.96 -0.16
C ILE A 278 -17.22 4.88 -0.71
N PRO A 279 -16.58 5.11 -1.86
CA PRO A 279 -15.71 4.12 -2.47
C PRO A 279 -14.51 3.74 -1.61
N LEU A 280 -13.88 4.73 -0.97
CA LEU A 280 -12.72 4.54 -0.10
C LEU A 280 -12.91 5.26 1.23
N TYR A 281 -12.53 4.61 2.35
CA TYR A 281 -12.43 5.28 3.64
C TYR A 281 -11.28 4.80 4.51
N LEU A 282 -10.72 5.75 5.28
CA LEU A 282 -9.59 5.48 6.18
C LEU A 282 -10.05 4.71 7.42
N LEU A 283 -9.26 3.70 7.84
CA LEU A 283 -9.43 3.04 9.12
C LEU A 283 -8.83 3.82 10.28
N THR A 284 -7.88 4.72 10.02
CA THR A 284 -7.27 5.57 11.04
C THR A 284 -7.27 7.02 10.58
N PRO A 285 -7.40 8.01 11.49
CA PRO A 285 -7.44 9.43 11.11
C PRO A 285 -6.10 9.97 10.61
N THR A 286 -5.01 9.28 10.90
CA THR A 286 -3.63 9.63 10.52
C THR A 286 -2.90 8.39 10.06
N ALA A 287 -1.82 8.57 9.30
CA ALA A 287 -0.95 7.47 8.91
C ALA A 287 -0.28 6.83 10.14
N LEU A 288 -0.12 5.52 10.10
CA LEU A 288 0.55 4.73 11.14
C LEU A 288 2.06 4.86 11.02
N THR A 289 2.74 4.99 12.13
CA THR A 289 4.21 4.98 12.22
C THR A 289 4.72 3.67 12.83
N ALA A 290 6.04 3.46 12.84
CA ALA A 290 6.65 2.24 13.37
C ALA A 290 6.17 1.91 14.80
N GLY A 291 5.79 0.67 15.04
CA GLY A 291 5.20 0.18 16.29
C GLY A 291 3.70 0.38 16.43
N GLN A 292 3.05 1.12 15.52
CA GLN A 292 1.60 1.31 15.53
C GLN A 292 0.86 0.26 14.69
N SER A 293 -0.38 -0.01 15.08
CA SER A 293 -1.24 -0.96 14.38
C SER A 293 -2.69 -0.47 14.31
N VAL A 294 -3.43 -1.01 13.34
CA VAL A 294 -4.88 -0.88 13.24
C VAL A 294 -5.49 -2.27 13.07
N VAL A 295 -6.64 -2.49 13.70
CA VAL A 295 -7.43 -3.71 13.53
C VAL A 295 -8.77 -3.32 12.92
N SER A 296 -9.13 -3.97 11.81
CA SER A 296 -10.43 -3.77 11.17
C SER A 296 -11.55 -4.52 11.91
N ASP A 297 -12.80 -4.19 11.58
CA ASP A 297 -14.00 -4.92 12.04
C ASP A 297 -14.08 -6.37 11.53
N THR A 298 -13.23 -6.73 10.57
CA THR A 298 -13.11 -8.10 10.03
C THR A 298 -11.94 -8.88 10.62
N ASP A 299 -11.37 -8.43 11.75
CA ASP A 299 -10.22 -9.04 12.44
C ASP A 299 -8.94 -9.11 11.58
N ILE A 300 -8.75 -8.15 10.68
CA ILE A 300 -7.49 -7.96 9.97
C ILE A 300 -6.69 -6.90 10.70
N ALA A 301 -5.51 -7.27 11.17
CA ALA A 301 -4.56 -6.34 11.76
C ALA A 301 -3.48 -5.95 10.74
N VAL A 302 -3.13 -4.67 10.69
CA VAL A 302 -1.96 -4.16 9.95
C VAL A 302 -1.07 -3.42 10.94
N THR A 303 0.15 -3.91 11.10
CA THR A 303 1.15 -3.35 12.03
C THR A 303 2.34 -2.83 11.25
N VAL A 304 2.77 -1.60 11.52
CA VAL A 304 4.02 -1.05 10.97
C VAL A 304 5.18 -1.55 11.83
N THR A 305 5.99 -2.45 11.27
CA THR A 305 7.09 -3.13 11.98
C THR A 305 8.42 -2.39 11.85
N GLY A 306 8.55 -1.51 10.87
CA GLY A 306 9.77 -0.75 10.64
C GLY A 306 9.55 0.46 9.73
N SER A 307 10.52 1.39 9.75
CA SER A 307 10.58 2.54 8.85
C SER A 307 11.98 2.72 8.32
N ALA A 308 12.09 3.11 7.05
CA ALA A 308 13.32 3.47 6.37
C ALA A 308 13.10 4.78 5.58
N PRO A 309 14.15 5.49 5.17
CA PRO A 309 14.01 6.72 4.39
C PRO A 309 13.22 6.56 3.08
N ASP A 310 13.16 5.34 2.55
CA ASP A 310 12.51 4.96 1.29
C ASP A 310 11.29 4.04 1.48
N GLY A 311 10.68 4.02 2.67
CA GLY A 311 9.43 3.30 2.91
C GLY A 311 9.23 2.73 4.31
N PHE A 312 8.31 1.77 4.40
CA PHE A 312 7.91 1.16 5.66
C PHE A 312 7.78 -0.35 5.48
N SER A 313 8.09 -1.10 6.55
CA SER A 313 7.78 -2.53 6.64
C SER A 313 6.48 -2.72 7.41
N ILE A 314 5.60 -3.59 6.91
CA ILE A 314 4.34 -3.92 7.58
C ILE A 314 4.20 -5.42 7.76
N LEU A 315 3.47 -5.79 8.80
CA LEU A 315 2.92 -7.12 9.03
C LEU A 315 1.41 -7.06 8.88
N VAL A 316 0.87 -7.97 8.09
CA VAL A 316 -0.58 -8.15 7.92
C VAL A 316 -0.98 -9.46 8.56
N GLU A 317 -1.98 -9.43 9.45
CA GLU A 317 -2.55 -10.60 10.12
C GLU A 317 -4.06 -10.67 9.86
N ASN A 318 -4.49 -11.64 9.08
CA ASN A 318 -5.91 -11.96 8.93
C ASN A 318 -6.28 -13.11 9.89
N ARG A 319 -6.77 -12.75 11.07
CA ARG A 319 -7.05 -13.72 12.16
C ARG A 319 -8.16 -14.71 11.85
N ARG A 320 -9.02 -14.42 10.86
CA ARG A 320 -10.08 -15.31 10.38
C ARG A 320 -9.64 -16.26 9.27
N ALA A 321 -8.54 -15.95 8.57
CA ALA A 321 -8.03 -16.87 7.56
C ALA A 321 -7.48 -18.15 8.20
N PRO A 322 -7.60 -19.31 7.54
CA PRO A 322 -6.92 -20.52 7.99
C PRO A 322 -5.40 -20.30 7.95
N PHE A 323 -4.68 -21.09 8.71
CA PHE A 323 -3.22 -21.15 8.59
C PHE A 323 -2.83 -21.71 7.23
N ASP A 324 -1.84 -21.13 6.60
CA ASP A 324 -1.32 -21.64 5.34
C ASP A 324 -0.52 -22.93 5.58
N HIS A 325 -0.57 -23.83 4.60
CA HIS A 325 0.18 -25.09 4.68
C HIS A 325 1.69 -24.82 4.83
N GLY A 326 2.32 -25.52 5.77
CA GLY A 326 3.76 -25.42 6.02
C GLY A 326 4.17 -24.20 6.85
N GLN A 327 3.26 -23.47 7.48
CA GLN A 327 3.60 -22.47 8.48
C GLN A 327 4.05 -23.14 9.79
N LEU A 328 5.04 -22.54 10.45
CA LEU A 328 5.46 -22.92 11.80
C LEU A 328 4.75 -22.03 12.82
N LEU A 329 4.01 -22.64 13.74
CA LEU A 329 3.25 -21.96 14.77
C LEU A 329 3.91 -22.10 16.12
N SER A 330 3.98 -21.02 16.88
CA SER A 330 4.42 -20.99 18.28
C SER A 330 3.21 -20.68 19.18
N TYR A 331 3.13 -21.40 20.28
CA TYR A 331 2.09 -21.21 21.31
C TYR A 331 2.77 -20.93 22.63
N GLY A 332 2.31 -19.90 23.35
CA GLY A 332 2.71 -19.69 24.75
C GLY A 332 1.91 -20.62 25.66
N ASP A 333 2.59 -21.26 26.59
CA ASP A 333 2.00 -22.04 27.67
C ASP A 333 2.38 -21.42 29.03
N ASN A 334 1.38 -21.04 29.81
CA ASN A 334 1.57 -20.51 31.16
C ASN A 334 1.27 -21.54 32.25
N GLY A 335 1.10 -22.82 31.89
CA GLY A 335 0.84 -23.91 32.81
C GLY A 335 -0.58 -23.98 33.37
N THR A 336 -1.52 -23.15 32.86
CA THR A 336 -2.92 -23.17 33.30
C THR A 336 -3.75 -24.00 32.33
N PRO A 337 -4.54 -24.97 32.78
CA PRO A 337 -5.38 -25.80 31.91
C PRO A 337 -6.29 -24.95 31.02
N GLY A 338 -6.29 -25.21 29.70
CA GLY A 338 -7.10 -24.53 28.72
C GLY A 338 -6.58 -23.14 28.31
N ASN A 339 -5.36 -22.76 28.74
CA ASN A 339 -4.81 -21.42 28.50
C ASN A 339 -3.49 -21.44 27.71
N VAL A 340 -3.44 -22.24 26.66
CA VAL A 340 -2.43 -22.04 25.60
C VAL A 340 -2.82 -20.77 24.85
N SER A 341 -1.85 -19.86 24.68
CA SER A 341 -2.07 -18.59 23.97
C SER A 341 -2.55 -18.82 22.52
N ASP A 342 -3.10 -17.79 21.92
CA ASP A 342 -3.31 -17.79 20.47
C ASP A 342 -2.00 -18.06 19.74
N PRO A 343 -2.02 -18.85 18.67
CA PRO A 343 -0.81 -19.18 17.93
C PRO A 343 -0.19 -17.96 17.26
N VAL A 344 1.12 -17.86 17.36
CA VAL A 344 1.95 -16.91 16.62
C VAL A 344 2.61 -17.65 15.45
N VAL A 345 2.46 -17.15 14.24
CA VAL A 345 3.19 -17.68 13.08
C VAL A 345 4.62 -17.17 13.13
N VAL A 346 5.55 -18.02 13.51
CA VAL A 346 6.98 -17.69 13.60
C VAL A 346 7.73 -18.02 12.31
N GLY A 347 7.19 -18.90 11.46
CA GLY A 347 7.72 -19.24 10.14
C GLY A 347 6.63 -19.19 9.08
N PHE A 348 6.82 -18.42 8.01
CA PHE A 348 5.77 -18.13 7.01
C PHE A 348 5.47 -19.26 6.02
N GLY A 349 6.36 -20.22 5.83
CA GLY A 349 6.13 -21.34 4.91
C GLY A 349 7.36 -22.22 4.72
N GLY A 350 7.22 -23.36 4.00
CA GLY A 350 8.29 -24.29 3.73
C GLY A 350 8.64 -25.26 4.88
N TRP A 351 8.06 -25.07 6.07
CA TRP A 351 8.38 -25.91 7.24
C TRP A 351 7.88 -27.36 7.12
N ALA A 352 6.87 -27.60 6.29
CA ALA A 352 6.39 -28.94 6.00
C ALA A 352 7.34 -29.75 5.10
N ASP A 353 8.33 -29.11 4.46
CA ASP A 353 9.27 -29.76 3.54
C ASP A 353 10.48 -30.34 4.28
N PHE A 354 10.68 -30.03 5.55
CA PHE A 354 11.73 -30.62 6.37
C PHE A 354 11.41 -32.08 6.76
N THR A 355 12.43 -32.92 6.76
CA THR A 355 12.31 -34.35 7.12
C THR A 355 12.21 -34.56 8.62
N ALA A 356 12.72 -33.64 9.41
CA ALA A 356 12.58 -33.62 10.87
C ALA A 356 12.59 -32.17 11.40
N LEU A 357 11.81 -31.95 12.45
CA LEU A 357 11.71 -30.69 13.18
C LEU A 357 11.73 -30.95 14.68
N PHE A 358 12.55 -30.20 15.43
CA PHE A 358 12.58 -30.27 16.88
C PHE A 358 13.09 -28.97 17.48
N ALA A 359 12.79 -28.69 18.73
CA ALA A 359 13.21 -27.46 19.41
C ALA A 359 14.04 -27.79 20.65
N GLY A 360 14.97 -26.89 21.00
CA GLY A 360 15.77 -26.96 22.23
C GLY A 360 16.39 -25.60 22.56
N GLY A 361 16.22 -25.19 23.81
CA GLY A 361 16.59 -23.84 24.26
C GLY A 361 15.78 -22.76 23.51
N ASP A 362 16.45 -21.79 22.93
CA ASP A 362 15.91 -20.71 22.11
C ASP A 362 16.06 -20.98 20.59
N ARG A 363 16.22 -22.25 20.22
CA ARG A 363 16.49 -22.65 18.83
C ARG A 363 15.50 -23.68 18.33
N ILE A 364 15.22 -23.57 17.04
CA ILE A 364 14.47 -24.56 16.27
C ILE A 364 15.45 -25.23 15.31
N TYR A 365 15.42 -26.54 15.28
CA TYR A 365 16.25 -27.34 14.38
C TYR A 365 15.41 -28.01 13.32
N ALA A 366 15.90 -27.98 12.09
CA ALA A 366 15.26 -28.60 10.94
C ALA A 366 16.26 -29.46 10.16
N VAL A 367 15.83 -30.61 9.68
CA VAL A 367 16.61 -31.42 8.76
C VAL A 367 16.02 -31.26 7.37
N ASP A 368 16.79 -30.80 6.42
CA ASP A 368 16.36 -30.62 5.05
C ASP A 368 16.37 -31.94 4.25
N GLN A 369 15.91 -31.88 2.99
CA GLN A 369 15.88 -33.02 2.07
C GLN A 369 17.28 -33.54 1.70
N ALA A 370 18.32 -32.73 1.82
CA ALA A 370 19.71 -33.10 1.62
C ALA A 370 20.35 -33.76 2.86
N GLY A 371 19.62 -33.83 3.96
CA GLY A 371 20.08 -34.34 5.24
C GLY A 371 21.03 -33.40 6.00
N GLN A 372 20.96 -32.08 5.69
CA GLN A 372 21.66 -31.07 6.48
C GLN A 372 20.84 -30.71 7.73
N LEU A 373 21.51 -30.45 8.84
CA LEU A 373 20.90 -29.91 10.03
C LEU A 373 21.01 -28.39 10.04
N LEU A 374 19.86 -27.73 10.03
CA LEU A 374 19.71 -26.28 10.10
C LEU A 374 19.30 -25.86 11.51
N SER A 375 19.81 -24.74 11.99
CA SER A 375 19.48 -24.16 13.27
C SER A 375 18.94 -22.75 13.09
N TYR A 376 17.76 -22.48 13.62
CA TYR A 376 17.07 -21.20 13.56
C TYR A 376 16.98 -20.60 14.98
N GLY A 377 17.21 -19.28 15.13
CA GLY A 377 16.85 -18.58 16.35
C GLY A 377 15.37 -18.21 16.31
N ASP A 378 14.68 -18.37 17.45
CA ASP A 378 13.30 -17.93 17.64
C ASP A 378 13.20 -17.03 18.86
N ASN A 379 12.58 -15.86 18.72
CA ASN A 379 12.29 -14.95 19.84
C ASN A 379 10.79 -14.81 20.12
N GLY A 380 9.97 -15.70 19.54
CA GLY A 380 8.52 -15.75 19.75
C GLY A 380 7.71 -14.65 19.07
N ASN A 381 8.30 -13.83 18.22
CA ASN A 381 7.59 -12.80 17.46
C ASN A 381 7.17 -13.30 16.07
N PRO A 382 6.07 -12.78 15.50
CA PRO A 382 5.61 -13.17 14.17
C PRO A 382 6.71 -13.02 13.11
N GLY A 383 6.91 -14.08 12.31
CA GLY A 383 7.86 -14.11 11.22
C GLY A 383 9.33 -13.94 11.60
N ASN A 384 9.67 -14.13 12.86
CA ASN A 384 10.98 -13.81 13.43
C ASN A 384 11.88 -15.02 13.67
N VAL A 385 11.69 -16.08 12.92
CA VAL A 385 12.69 -17.14 12.86
C VAL A 385 13.86 -16.62 12.02
N SER A 386 15.04 -16.52 12.64
CA SER A 386 16.24 -15.99 11.97
C SER A 386 16.67 -16.87 10.79
N ASN A 387 17.46 -16.30 9.89
CA ASN A 387 18.08 -17.04 8.80
C ASN A 387 18.76 -18.31 9.33
N PRO A 388 18.60 -19.46 8.65
CA PRO A 388 19.17 -20.72 9.11
C PRO A 388 20.70 -20.70 9.08
N VAL A 389 21.28 -21.29 10.09
CA VAL A 389 22.69 -21.64 10.11
C VAL A 389 22.82 -23.15 9.91
N VAL A 390 23.60 -23.59 8.93
CA VAL A 390 23.90 -25.01 8.74
C VAL A 390 24.87 -25.44 9.85
N VAL A 391 24.36 -26.18 10.82
CA VAL A 391 25.15 -26.68 11.97
C VAL A 391 25.58 -28.13 11.78
N GLY A 392 25.02 -28.85 10.79
CA GLY A 392 25.42 -30.19 10.40
C GLY A 392 25.36 -30.39 8.89
N PHE A 393 26.47 -30.76 8.25
CA PHE A 393 26.60 -30.76 6.78
C PHE A 393 25.95 -31.95 6.04
N GLY A 394 25.49 -32.97 6.74
CA GLY A 394 24.80 -34.10 6.09
C GLY A 394 24.65 -35.29 7.01
N GLY A 395 23.87 -36.30 6.54
CA GLY A 395 23.64 -37.55 7.27
C GLY A 395 22.54 -37.47 8.35
N TRP A 396 22.03 -36.29 8.68
CA TRP A 396 21.02 -36.09 9.75
C TRP A 396 19.66 -36.72 9.42
N GLY A 397 19.34 -36.84 8.15
CA GLY A 397 18.12 -37.56 7.69
C GLY A 397 18.18 -39.08 7.86
N SER A 398 19.32 -39.65 8.22
CA SER A 398 19.49 -41.09 8.43
C SER A 398 19.21 -41.53 9.88
N PHE A 399 19.07 -40.62 10.82
CA PHE A 399 18.77 -40.95 12.21
C PHE A 399 17.32 -41.43 12.39
N ARG A 400 17.10 -42.40 13.30
CA ARG A 400 15.75 -42.89 13.63
C ARG A 400 14.93 -41.92 14.46
N ALA A 401 15.59 -41.12 15.30
CA ALA A 401 14.99 -40.10 16.13
C ALA A 401 15.99 -38.96 16.36
N LEU A 402 15.45 -37.74 16.40
CA LEU A 402 16.16 -36.52 16.72
C LEU A 402 15.34 -35.71 17.73
N PHE A 403 16.04 -35.18 18.76
CA PHE A 403 15.44 -34.29 19.74
C PHE A 403 16.53 -33.44 20.39
N ALA A 404 16.16 -32.35 21.05
CA ALA A 404 17.11 -31.51 21.77
C ALA A 404 16.73 -31.35 23.25
N GLY A 405 17.70 -31.03 24.08
CA GLY A 405 17.51 -30.72 25.48
C GLY A 405 18.69 -29.93 26.02
N GLY A 406 18.41 -28.78 26.62
CA GLY A 406 19.42 -27.80 26.99
C GLY A 406 20.19 -27.34 25.76
N ASP A 407 21.51 -27.37 25.81
CA ASP A 407 22.47 -27.00 24.76
C ASP A 407 22.93 -28.23 23.93
N ARG A 408 22.18 -29.34 23.98
CA ARG A 408 22.55 -30.60 23.31
C ARG A 408 21.49 -31.10 22.36
N ILE A 409 21.98 -31.66 21.25
CA ILE A 409 21.18 -32.39 20.28
C ILE A 409 21.42 -33.89 20.49
N TYR A 410 20.35 -34.65 20.49
CA TYR A 410 20.38 -36.11 20.64
C TYR A 410 19.90 -36.75 19.34
N ALA A 411 20.59 -37.83 18.93
CA ALA A 411 20.25 -38.59 17.76
C ALA A 411 20.30 -40.10 18.05
N VAL A 412 19.33 -40.85 17.57
CA VAL A 412 19.34 -42.29 17.62
C VAL A 412 19.78 -42.82 16.24
N ASP A 413 20.89 -43.51 16.20
CA ASP A 413 21.41 -44.08 14.96
C ASP A 413 20.65 -45.37 14.54
N GLN A 414 20.98 -45.87 13.36
CA GLN A 414 20.36 -47.10 12.81
C GLN A 414 20.67 -48.34 13.66
N GLY A 415 21.76 -48.35 14.42
CA GLY A 415 22.13 -49.42 15.37
C GLY A 415 21.43 -49.31 16.73
N GLY A 416 20.59 -48.30 16.93
CA GLY A 416 19.89 -48.06 18.19
C GLY A 416 20.78 -47.44 19.30
N ARG A 417 21.93 -46.86 18.94
CA ARG A 417 22.75 -46.10 19.91
C ARG A 417 22.20 -44.66 20.03
N LEU A 418 22.24 -44.14 21.22
CA LEU A 418 21.96 -42.73 21.50
C LEU A 418 23.25 -41.92 21.45
N LEU A 419 23.30 -40.97 20.56
CA LEU A 419 24.41 -40.02 20.38
C LEU A 419 24.02 -38.66 20.91
N SER A 420 24.97 -37.93 21.46
CA SER A 420 24.79 -36.59 21.98
C SER A 420 25.81 -35.64 21.32
N TYR A 421 25.31 -34.55 20.75
CA TYR A 421 26.09 -33.49 20.11
C TYR A 421 25.96 -32.18 20.88
N GLY A 422 27.01 -31.39 20.92
CA GLY A 422 26.93 -30.00 21.37
C GLY A 422 26.69 -29.08 20.17
N ASP A 423 25.87 -28.06 20.33
CA ASP A 423 25.67 -27.00 19.35
C ASP A 423 26.07 -25.64 19.94
N SER A 424 26.97 -24.92 19.27
CA SER A 424 27.36 -23.55 19.63
C SER A 424 26.67 -22.51 18.74
N GLY A 425 25.78 -22.91 17.85
CA GLY A 425 25.05 -22.01 16.95
C GLY A 425 25.88 -21.39 15.82
N THR A 426 27.06 -21.95 15.53
CA THR A 426 27.91 -21.50 14.42
C THR A 426 27.93 -22.53 13.27
N PRO A 427 28.15 -22.10 12.00
CA PRO A 427 28.15 -23.00 10.85
C PRO A 427 29.09 -24.19 11.04
N GLY A 428 28.56 -25.40 10.79
CA GLY A 428 29.30 -26.64 10.89
C GLY A 428 29.84 -27.01 12.29
N ASN A 429 29.27 -26.45 13.34
CA ASN A 429 29.82 -26.50 14.69
C ASN A 429 29.05 -27.43 15.66
N VAL A 430 28.37 -28.41 15.12
CA VAL A 430 27.94 -29.53 15.96
C VAL A 430 29.17 -30.35 16.31
N SER A 431 29.43 -30.54 17.62
CA SER A 431 30.60 -31.31 18.10
C SER A 431 30.55 -32.76 17.62
N ASP A 432 31.69 -33.44 17.68
CA ASP A 432 31.73 -34.88 17.47
C ASP A 432 30.76 -35.59 18.44
N PRO A 433 30.07 -36.61 17.98
CA PRO A 433 29.09 -37.32 18.77
C PRO A 433 29.73 -38.07 19.96
N VAL A 434 29.12 -37.97 21.11
CA VAL A 434 29.41 -38.82 22.26
C VAL A 434 28.31 -39.86 22.37
N VAL A 435 28.68 -41.14 22.37
CA VAL A 435 27.72 -42.23 22.62
C VAL A 435 27.34 -42.19 24.12
N VAL A 436 26.09 -41.82 24.40
CA VAL A 436 25.50 -41.77 25.72
C VAL A 436 24.60 -42.95 26.04
N GLY A 437 24.22 -43.73 25.02
CA GLY A 437 23.45 -44.96 25.18
C GLY A 437 23.89 -46.01 24.16
N PHE A 438 24.22 -47.22 24.59
CA PHE A 438 24.93 -48.25 23.76
C PHE A 438 24.00 -49.10 22.90
N GLY A 439 22.68 -49.07 23.09
CA GLY A 439 21.74 -49.82 22.29
C GLY A 439 20.31 -49.77 22.85
N GLY A 440 19.32 -50.24 22.04
CA GLY A 440 17.91 -50.32 22.42
C GLY A 440 17.14 -49.04 22.28
N TRP A 441 17.80 -47.90 21.99
CA TRP A 441 17.11 -46.60 21.93
C TRP A 441 16.19 -46.45 20.70
N GLY A 442 16.36 -47.28 19.67
CA GLY A 442 15.49 -47.33 18.49
C GLY A 442 14.15 -48.01 18.72
N ASP A 443 13.98 -48.72 19.85
CA ASP A 443 12.79 -49.50 20.16
C ASP A 443 11.73 -48.71 20.93
N PHE A 444 12.05 -47.48 21.37
CA PHE A 444 11.08 -46.62 22.02
C PHE A 444 10.09 -46.00 21.03
N ARG A 445 8.86 -45.77 21.49
CA ARG A 445 7.79 -45.12 20.71
C ARG A 445 8.05 -43.61 20.56
N ALA A 446 8.56 -42.97 21.58
CA ALA A 446 8.88 -41.55 21.60
C ALA A 446 10.08 -41.28 22.53
N LEU A 447 10.87 -40.28 22.15
CA LEU A 447 12.00 -39.78 22.91
C LEU A 447 11.93 -38.25 22.97
N PHE A 448 12.20 -37.70 24.14
CA PHE A 448 12.29 -36.25 24.33
C PHE A 448 13.15 -35.92 25.57
N ALA A 449 13.62 -34.69 25.63
CA ALA A 449 14.41 -34.23 26.77
C ALA A 449 13.69 -33.11 27.54
N GLY A 450 13.94 -33.02 28.82
CA GLY A 450 13.43 -31.96 29.67
C GLY A 450 14.36 -31.78 30.87
N GLY A 451 14.88 -30.57 31.05
CA GLY A 451 15.94 -30.29 32.02
C GLY A 451 17.16 -31.19 31.77
N ASN A 452 17.64 -31.87 32.80
CA ASN A 452 18.78 -32.78 32.74
C ASN A 452 18.44 -34.24 32.44
N ARG A 453 17.22 -34.51 31.96
CA ARG A 453 16.69 -35.88 31.78
C ARG A 453 16.28 -36.13 30.36
N ILE A 454 16.45 -37.38 29.93
CA ILE A 454 15.90 -37.94 28.71
C ILE A 454 14.74 -38.85 29.13
N TYR A 455 13.63 -38.70 28.47
CA TYR A 455 12.42 -39.49 28.66
C TYR A 455 12.20 -40.38 27.44
N ALA A 456 11.76 -41.61 27.69
CA ALA A 456 11.47 -42.57 26.68
C ALA A 456 10.10 -43.22 26.95
N VAL A 457 9.28 -43.36 25.93
CA VAL A 457 8.00 -44.08 25.98
C VAL A 457 8.22 -45.47 25.39
N VAL A 458 8.02 -46.48 26.20
CA VAL A 458 8.09 -47.90 25.77
C VAL A 458 6.93 -48.19 24.82
N ARG A 459 7.14 -49.04 23.81
CA ARG A 459 6.10 -49.51 22.89
C ARG A 459 5.12 -50.41 23.55
#